data_c66f0d088a29a140a66a07dfbf833b2c
#
_entry.id   c66f0d088a29a140a66a07dfbf833b2c
#
_cell.length_a   1.000
_cell.length_b   1.000
_cell.length_c   1.000
_cell.angle_alpha   90.00
_cell.angle_beta   90.00
_cell.angle_gamma   90.00
#
_symmetry.space_group_name_H-M   'P 1'
#
loop_
_entity.id
_entity.type
_entity.pdbx_description
1 polymer ?
#
loop_
_entity_poly.entity_id
_entity_poly.type
_entity_poly.pdbx_seq_one_letter_code
_entity_poly.pdbx_strand_id
1 'polypeptide(L)'
;MHEVPVKIYLDKLLKECRVTARHLALLPGPVKERILRAMAERLAADGDKILAANEADVDAVGKFFEADELKDRMKAAVVRLRMTSNDIKEMVDRLHTIADLPDPVDAVTSRWERPNGLQVSRVRVPIGVIGVLSEQSPLVTVESIALCFKSGNVCVFRGAPEWGRTQQAIGTGLREAAEQNGAPAGSWIIIERPEKEVAIELLRAGKSLDAIIPRGGAGLRKAAIEQAKMPVLCNDGGLTHMYVDTDTDIPMAQNVAINSKVQKATASNSLDTLLVQQVIGRQFLPPLVNRMLGEFRIEVRACPKTMALMGQMAMTGHASIVPAKEEDWHAQFQSPVLAVKMVVDMNEALAHIMASGPCLTAVIATTNYQSALRFAREVDASAVLINASSRLNAGDSYGMGADIGLSGSRLHAKGPIGLEQLTCEKYVGFGSGQLRYPHPVPETYFDAIMLKRP
;
A
#
# COMPACT_ATOMS: atom_id res chain seq x y z
N MET A 1 5.44 -19.87 -35.22
CA MET A 1 4.56 -20.44 -34.18
C MET A 1 3.58 -19.35 -33.79
N HIS A 2 2.27 -19.55 -33.95
CA HIS A 2 1.29 -18.59 -33.47
C HIS A 2 1.37 -18.53 -31.96
N GLU A 3 1.69 -17.36 -31.40
CA GLU A 3 1.67 -17.18 -29.93
C GLU A 3 0.26 -17.44 -29.42
N VAL A 4 0.19 -18.19 -28.30
CA VAL A 4 -1.08 -18.48 -27.62
C VAL A 4 -1.75 -17.14 -27.23
N PRO A 5 -3.02 -16.89 -27.58
CA PRO A 5 -3.71 -15.66 -27.20
C PRO A 5 -3.60 -15.39 -25.68
N VAL A 6 -3.42 -14.13 -25.30
CA VAL A 6 -3.23 -13.71 -23.89
C VAL A 6 -4.31 -14.29 -22.98
N LYS A 7 -5.56 -14.25 -23.40
CA LYS A 7 -6.68 -14.77 -22.63
C LYS A 7 -6.56 -16.28 -22.34
N ILE A 8 -6.22 -17.10 -23.34
CA ILE A 8 -6.08 -18.55 -23.17
C ILE A 8 -4.89 -18.86 -22.23
N TYR A 9 -3.79 -18.12 -22.40
CA TYR A 9 -2.62 -18.22 -21.51
C TYR A 9 -3.01 -17.95 -20.05
N LEU A 10 -3.70 -16.83 -19.79
CA LEU A 10 -4.11 -16.45 -18.44
C LEU A 10 -5.17 -17.39 -17.87
N ASP A 11 -6.17 -17.82 -18.64
CA ASP A 11 -7.22 -18.72 -18.16
C ASP A 11 -6.64 -20.05 -17.66
N LYS A 12 -5.64 -20.61 -18.37
CA LYS A 12 -4.95 -21.84 -17.94
C LYS A 12 -4.20 -21.61 -16.63
N LEU A 13 -3.39 -20.58 -16.59
CA LEU A 13 -2.54 -20.23 -15.45
C LEU A 13 -3.37 -19.94 -14.19
N LEU A 14 -4.41 -19.14 -14.30
CA LEU A 14 -5.27 -18.77 -13.18
C LEU A 14 -6.12 -19.96 -12.67
N LYS A 15 -6.45 -20.92 -13.53
CA LYS A 15 -7.13 -22.14 -13.10
C LYS A 15 -6.24 -22.99 -12.18
N GLU A 16 -4.96 -23.08 -12.47
CA GLU A 16 -3.97 -23.76 -11.63
C GLU A 16 -3.83 -23.04 -10.28
N CYS A 17 -3.76 -21.69 -10.27
CA CYS A 17 -3.75 -20.88 -9.05
C CYS A 17 -4.91 -21.17 -8.11
N ARG A 18 -6.11 -21.36 -8.63
CA ARG A 18 -7.32 -21.70 -7.83
C ARG A 18 -7.20 -23.04 -7.10
N VAL A 19 -6.54 -24.01 -7.70
CA VAL A 19 -6.28 -25.31 -7.06
C VAL A 19 -5.23 -25.14 -5.97
N THR A 20 -4.12 -24.47 -6.28
CA THR A 20 -3.02 -24.23 -5.33
C THR A 20 -3.48 -23.42 -4.12
N ALA A 21 -4.36 -22.42 -4.28
CA ALA A 21 -4.85 -21.59 -3.19
C ALA A 21 -5.53 -22.42 -2.08
N ARG A 22 -6.21 -23.50 -2.42
CA ARG A 22 -6.83 -24.41 -1.43
C ARG A 22 -5.79 -25.15 -0.59
N HIS A 23 -4.68 -25.57 -1.20
CA HIS A 23 -3.60 -26.26 -0.49
C HIS A 23 -2.78 -25.29 0.34
N LEU A 24 -2.49 -24.09 -0.20
CA LEU A 24 -1.72 -23.06 0.50
C LEU A 24 -2.47 -22.53 1.74
N ALA A 25 -3.80 -22.42 1.68
CA ALA A 25 -4.64 -22.01 2.80
C ALA A 25 -4.55 -22.95 4.01
N LEU A 26 -4.14 -24.20 3.80
CA LEU A 26 -4.03 -25.24 4.83
C LEU A 26 -2.59 -25.42 5.32
N LEU A 27 -1.63 -24.66 4.79
CA LEU A 27 -0.22 -24.79 5.17
C LEU A 27 0.01 -24.23 6.57
N PRO A 28 0.59 -25.01 7.50
CA PRO A 28 0.79 -24.55 8.88
C PRO A 28 1.76 -23.35 8.97
N GLY A 29 1.51 -22.42 9.91
CA GLY A 29 2.33 -21.24 10.12
C GLY A 29 3.85 -21.51 10.26
N PRO A 30 4.29 -22.48 11.10
CA PRO A 30 5.71 -22.82 11.20
C PRO A 30 6.35 -23.33 9.90
N VAL A 31 5.55 -23.96 9.03
CA VAL A 31 6.03 -24.38 7.71
C VAL A 31 6.22 -23.18 6.80
N LYS A 32 5.27 -22.24 6.77
CA LYS A 32 5.40 -20.98 6.03
C LYS A 32 6.60 -20.17 6.49
N GLU A 33 6.85 -20.07 7.80
CA GLU A 33 8.01 -19.40 8.36
C GLU A 33 9.33 -20.02 7.85
N ARG A 34 9.48 -21.34 7.96
CA ARG A 34 10.66 -22.06 7.46
C ARG A 34 10.88 -21.81 5.97
N ILE A 35 9.82 -21.83 5.17
CA ILE A 35 9.89 -21.58 3.74
C ILE A 35 10.37 -20.17 3.44
N LEU A 36 9.82 -19.14 4.12
CA LEU A 36 10.24 -17.75 3.94
C LEU A 36 11.71 -17.53 4.30
N ARG A 37 12.21 -18.19 5.35
CA ARG A 37 13.65 -18.15 5.70
C ARG A 37 14.51 -18.81 4.63
N ALA A 38 14.10 -19.97 4.09
CA ALA A 38 14.80 -20.61 2.98
C ALA A 38 14.79 -19.74 1.71
N MET A 39 13.70 -19.02 1.45
CA MET A 39 13.64 -18.04 0.36
C MET A 39 14.63 -16.89 0.60
N ALA A 40 14.79 -16.40 1.83
CA ALA A 40 15.75 -15.35 2.18
C ALA A 40 17.20 -15.82 1.96
N GLU A 41 17.54 -17.02 2.42
CA GLU A 41 18.87 -17.63 2.21
C GLU A 41 19.18 -17.79 0.71
N ARG A 42 18.20 -18.27 -0.07
CA ARG A 42 18.37 -18.43 -1.51
C ARG A 42 18.53 -17.09 -2.22
N LEU A 43 17.76 -16.08 -1.84
CA LEU A 43 17.87 -14.73 -2.40
C LEU A 43 19.26 -14.13 -2.15
N ALA A 44 19.80 -14.32 -0.95
CA ALA A 44 21.16 -13.91 -0.61
C ALA A 44 22.21 -14.64 -1.47
N ALA A 45 22.04 -15.95 -1.65
CA ALA A 45 22.96 -16.76 -2.46
C ALA A 45 22.90 -16.42 -3.96
N ASP A 46 21.71 -16.06 -4.49
CA ASP A 46 21.52 -15.67 -5.88
C ASP A 46 21.81 -14.17 -6.15
N GLY A 47 22.34 -13.42 -5.17
CA GLY A 47 22.56 -11.98 -5.26
C GLY A 47 23.28 -11.53 -6.52
N ASP A 48 24.43 -12.13 -6.84
CA ASP A 48 25.21 -11.79 -8.04
C ASP A 48 24.45 -12.09 -9.34
N LYS A 49 23.70 -13.19 -9.38
CA LYS A 49 22.85 -13.56 -10.51
C LYS A 49 21.72 -12.56 -10.73
N ILE A 50 21.12 -12.07 -9.65
CA ILE A 50 20.05 -11.07 -9.70
C ILE A 50 20.62 -9.73 -10.18
N LEU A 51 21.79 -9.31 -9.68
CA LEU A 51 22.45 -8.09 -10.11
C LEU A 51 22.86 -8.15 -11.59
N ALA A 52 23.34 -9.30 -12.07
CA ALA A 52 23.64 -9.50 -13.50
C ALA A 52 22.38 -9.43 -14.38
N ALA A 53 21.24 -9.98 -13.91
CA ALA A 53 19.96 -9.84 -14.59
C ALA A 53 19.48 -8.39 -14.61
N ASN A 54 19.71 -7.65 -13.52
CA ASN A 54 19.40 -6.22 -13.44
C ASN A 54 20.26 -5.38 -14.38
N GLU A 55 21.54 -5.63 -14.48
CA GLU A 55 22.41 -4.93 -15.46
C GLU A 55 21.89 -5.13 -16.89
N ALA A 56 21.46 -6.35 -17.24
CA ALA A 56 20.87 -6.64 -18.55
C ALA A 56 19.53 -5.91 -18.80
N ASP A 57 18.73 -5.66 -17.76
CA ASP A 57 17.51 -4.83 -17.85
C ASP A 57 17.88 -3.34 -18.02
N VAL A 58 18.87 -2.84 -17.29
CA VAL A 58 19.39 -1.47 -17.41
C VAL A 58 19.94 -1.21 -18.81
N ASP A 59 20.71 -2.15 -19.36
CA ASP A 59 21.27 -2.06 -20.72
C ASP A 59 20.15 -2.04 -21.79
N ALA A 60 19.12 -2.84 -21.60
CA ALA A 60 17.98 -2.87 -22.53
C ALA A 60 17.23 -1.53 -22.57
N VAL A 61 17.01 -0.92 -21.40
CA VAL A 61 16.40 0.41 -21.29
C VAL A 61 17.32 1.49 -21.86
N GLY A 62 18.64 1.41 -21.60
CA GLY A 62 19.63 2.34 -22.15
C GLY A 62 19.60 2.40 -23.68
N LYS A 63 19.54 1.24 -24.34
CA LYS A 63 19.47 1.14 -25.82
C LYS A 63 18.17 1.72 -26.41
N PHE A 64 17.07 1.70 -25.68
CA PHE A 64 15.79 2.25 -26.13
C PHE A 64 15.77 3.78 -26.23
N PHE A 65 16.65 4.47 -25.49
CA PHE A 65 16.71 5.93 -25.37
C PHE A 65 17.90 6.57 -26.13
N GLU A 66 18.49 5.93 -27.12
CA GLU A 66 19.66 6.45 -27.85
C GLU A 66 19.39 7.75 -28.65
N ALA A 67 18.15 8.23 -28.73
CA ALA A 67 17.81 9.51 -29.35
C ALA A 67 18.19 10.71 -28.45
N ASP A 68 18.89 11.68 -29.01
CA ASP A 68 19.55 12.82 -28.30
C ASP A 68 18.62 13.69 -27.44
N GLU A 69 17.34 13.76 -27.74
CA GLU A 69 16.35 14.62 -27.03
C GLU A 69 15.92 14.05 -25.65
N LEU A 70 16.30 12.82 -25.31
CA LEU A 70 15.82 12.10 -24.13
C LEU A 70 16.93 11.78 -23.11
N LYS A 71 18.16 12.25 -23.32
CA LYS A 71 19.35 11.89 -22.52
C LYS A 71 19.18 12.09 -20.99
N ASP A 72 18.53 13.16 -20.57
CA ASP A 72 18.37 13.42 -19.12
C ASP A 72 17.27 12.54 -18.52
N ARG A 73 16.20 12.25 -19.25
CA ARG A 73 15.18 11.28 -18.84
C ARG A 73 15.72 9.86 -18.78
N MET A 74 16.59 9.51 -19.72
CA MET A 74 17.30 8.23 -19.77
C MET A 74 18.19 8.06 -18.53
N LYS A 75 19.03 9.06 -18.21
CA LYS A 75 19.90 9.03 -17.02
C LYS A 75 19.10 8.81 -15.75
N ALA A 76 17.98 9.53 -15.57
CA ALA A 76 17.11 9.39 -14.42
C ALA A 76 16.45 8.00 -14.35
N ALA A 77 16.01 7.44 -15.49
CA ALA A 77 15.43 6.11 -15.56
C ALA A 77 16.46 5.02 -15.25
N VAL A 78 17.66 5.09 -15.84
CA VAL A 78 18.76 4.16 -15.60
C VAL A 78 19.22 4.16 -14.14
N VAL A 79 19.36 5.36 -13.54
CA VAL A 79 19.71 5.48 -12.11
C VAL A 79 18.65 4.82 -11.22
N ARG A 80 17.36 4.99 -11.55
CA ARG A 80 16.25 4.38 -10.80
C ARG A 80 16.20 2.86 -10.95
N LEU A 81 16.63 2.32 -12.10
CA LEU A 81 16.59 0.89 -12.38
C LEU A 81 17.79 0.13 -11.81
N ARG A 82 18.89 0.80 -11.57
CA ARG A 82 20.13 0.13 -11.12
C ARG A 82 20.02 -0.32 -9.67
N MET A 83 20.13 -1.62 -9.46
CA MET A 83 20.18 -2.23 -8.13
C MET A 83 21.62 -2.36 -7.61
N THR A 84 21.73 -2.44 -6.31
CA THR A 84 22.96 -2.62 -5.56
C THR A 84 22.87 -3.82 -4.62
N SER A 85 23.99 -4.23 -4.03
CA SER A 85 24.00 -5.26 -2.98
C SER A 85 23.17 -4.88 -1.76
N ASN A 86 22.99 -3.56 -1.49
CA ASN A 86 22.11 -3.09 -0.41
C ASN A 86 20.64 -3.37 -0.71
N ASP A 87 20.20 -3.28 -1.96
CA ASP A 87 18.84 -3.62 -2.36
C ASP A 87 18.57 -5.12 -2.17
N ILE A 88 19.55 -5.98 -2.48
CA ILE A 88 19.48 -7.43 -2.21
C ILE A 88 19.36 -7.66 -0.70
N LYS A 89 20.20 -7.00 0.11
CA LYS A 89 20.14 -7.12 1.56
C LYS A 89 18.78 -6.67 2.12
N GLU A 90 18.24 -5.55 1.63
CA GLU A 90 16.91 -5.07 2.05
C GLU A 90 15.81 -6.09 1.76
N MET A 91 15.85 -6.75 0.58
CA MET A 91 14.89 -7.81 0.24
C MET A 91 15.02 -9.03 1.15
N VAL A 92 16.24 -9.44 1.49
CA VAL A 92 16.53 -10.54 2.43
C VAL A 92 16.00 -10.20 3.83
N ASP A 93 16.34 -9.02 4.33
CA ASP A 93 15.88 -8.53 5.65
C ASP A 93 14.35 -8.46 5.71
N ARG A 94 13.69 -8.08 4.61
CA ARG A 94 12.24 -8.04 4.49
C ARG A 94 11.61 -9.43 4.57
N LEU A 95 12.21 -10.43 3.92
CA LEU A 95 11.75 -11.83 4.02
C LEU A 95 11.84 -12.36 5.45
N HIS A 96 12.95 -12.09 6.15
CA HIS A 96 13.09 -12.44 7.56
C HIS A 96 12.05 -11.74 8.44
N THR A 97 11.85 -10.44 8.24
CA THR A 97 10.85 -9.67 8.96
C THR A 97 9.45 -10.28 8.79
N ILE A 98 9.05 -10.61 7.55
CA ILE A 98 7.74 -11.23 7.28
C ILE A 98 7.65 -12.65 7.84
N ALA A 99 8.75 -13.41 7.82
CA ALA A 99 8.79 -14.75 8.43
C ALA A 99 8.50 -14.71 9.93
N ASP A 100 9.01 -13.69 10.64
CA ASP A 100 8.84 -13.52 12.08
C ASP A 100 7.44 -13.04 12.50
N LEU A 101 6.64 -12.51 11.56
CA LEU A 101 5.27 -12.07 11.87
C LEU A 101 4.37 -13.24 12.26
N PRO A 102 3.41 -13.03 13.17
CA PRO A 102 2.38 -14.01 13.47
C PRO A 102 1.59 -14.40 12.20
N ASP A 103 1.30 -15.67 12.03
CA ASP A 103 0.41 -16.14 10.96
C ASP A 103 -1.03 -15.72 11.27
N PRO A 104 -1.69 -14.94 10.39
CA PRO A 104 -3.07 -14.53 10.63
C PRO A 104 -4.09 -15.64 10.35
N VAL A 105 -3.71 -16.68 9.59
CA VAL A 105 -4.65 -17.75 9.18
C VAL A 105 -5.06 -18.58 10.40
N ASP A 106 -6.35 -18.91 10.49
CA ASP A 106 -7.00 -19.62 11.61
C ASP A 106 -7.02 -18.85 12.94
N ALA A 107 -6.54 -17.59 12.98
CA ALA A 107 -6.67 -16.75 14.17
C ALA A 107 -8.15 -16.50 14.48
N VAL A 108 -8.53 -16.75 15.75
CA VAL A 108 -9.89 -16.47 16.25
C VAL A 108 -9.94 -15.01 16.69
N THR A 109 -10.68 -14.17 15.96
CA THR A 109 -10.80 -12.74 16.25
C THR A 109 -11.87 -12.43 17.29
N SER A 110 -12.90 -13.26 17.38
CA SER A 110 -13.94 -13.17 18.41
C SER A 110 -14.62 -14.51 18.61
N ARG A 111 -15.14 -14.73 19.83
CA ARG A 111 -15.92 -15.92 20.19
C ARG A 111 -17.03 -15.53 21.16
N TRP A 112 -18.22 -16.10 20.95
CA TRP A 112 -19.36 -15.87 21.84
C TRP A 112 -20.29 -17.08 21.83
N GLU A 113 -21.09 -17.21 22.89
CA GLU A 113 -22.12 -18.20 23.01
C GLU A 113 -23.50 -17.57 22.79
N ARG A 114 -24.39 -18.29 22.14
CA ARG A 114 -25.79 -17.88 21.93
C ARG A 114 -26.67 -18.45 23.03
N PRO A 115 -27.85 -17.83 23.31
CA PRO A 115 -28.79 -18.33 24.35
C PRO A 115 -29.22 -19.79 24.18
N ASN A 116 -29.16 -20.32 22.95
CA ASN A 116 -29.48 -21.72 22.65
C ASN A 116 -28.26 -22.66 22.78
N GLY A 117 -27.13 -22.20 23.34
CA GLY A 117 -25.91 -22.97 23.51
C GLY A 117 -25.02 -23.10 22.27
N LEU A 118 -25.39 -22.49 21.12
CA LEU A 118 -24.52 -22.46 19.95
C LEU A 118 -23.30 -21.58 20.23
N GLN A 119 -22.08 -22.14 20.15
CA GLN A 119 -20.84 -21.42 20.25
C GLN A 119 -20.42 -20.95 18.86
N VAL A 120 -20.23 -19.64 18.68
CA VAL A 120 -19.85 -19.03 17.41
C VAL A 120 -18.48 -18.39 17.54
N SER A 121 -17.62 -18.66 16.57
CA SER A 121 -16.30 -18.03 16.45
C SER A 121 -16.18 -17.32 15.11
N ARG A 122 -15.47 -16.18 15.09
CA ARG A 122 -14.97 -15.56 13.84
C ARG A 122 -13.52 -15.95 13.67
N VAL A 123 -13.18 -16.50 12.51
CA VAL A 123 -11.86 -17.08 12.24
C VAL A 123 -11.34 -16.46 10.94
N ARG A 124 -10.08 -16.01 10.95
CA ARG A 124 -9.43 -15.47 9.76
C ARG A 124 -9.11 -16.57 8.75
N VAL A 125 -9.37 -16.29 7.48
CA VAL A 125 -9.04 -17.15 6.35
C VAL A 125 -8.43 -16.33 5.22
N PRO A 126 -7.58 -16.92 4.35
CA PRO A 126 -7.05 -16.22 3.17
C PRO A 126 -8.16 -15.68 2.27
N ILE A 127 -7.91 -14.57 1.58
CA ILE A 127 -8.78 -14.06 0.51
C ILE A 127 -8.84 -15.07 -0.64
N GLY A 128 -7.69 -15.64 -1.03
CA GLY A 128 -7.60 -16.67 -2.07
C GLY A 128 -6.50 -16.39 -3.10
N VAL A 129 -6.86 -16.00 -4.32
CA VAL A 129 -5.92 -15.66 -5.40
C VAL A 129 -5.89 -14.15 -5.58
N ILE A 130 -4.74 -13.54 -5.32
CA ILE A 130 -4.55 -12.09 -5.37
C ILE A 130 -3.68 -11.72 -6.58
N GLY A 131 -4.21 -10.88 -7.46
CA GLY A 131 -3.44 -10.25 -8.52
C GLY A 131 -2.69 -9.02 -8.01
N VAL A 132 -1.42 -8.87 -8.39
CA VAL A 132 -0.63 -7.66 -8.10
C VAL A 132 -0.09 -7.09 -9.41
N LEU A 133 -0.45 -5.86 -9.73
CA LEU A 133 0.08 -5.10 -10.86
C LEU A 133 1.06 -4.06 -10.33
N SER A 134 2.34 -4.15 -10.68
CA SER A 134 3.37 -3.27 -10.12
C SER A 134 4.16 -2.52 -11.18
N GLU A 135 4.32 -1.21 -10.96
CA GLU A 135 5.26 -0.32 -11.69
C GLU A 135 6.46 0.04 -10.81
N GLN A 136 6.69 -0.71 -9.71
CA GLN A 136 7.70 -0.40 -8.71
C GLN A 136 8.89 -1.35 -8.77
N SER A 137 9.92 -1.07 -7.94
CA SER A 137 11.16 -1.83 -7.88
C SER A 137 10.94 -3.31 -7.47
N PRO A 138 11.92 -4.19 -7.71
CA PRO A 138 11.86 -5.60 -7.36
C PRO A 138 11.64 -5.91 -5.87
N LEU A 139 11.94 -4.98 -4.96
CA LEU A 139 11.58 -5.12 -3.54
C LEU A 139 10.08 -5.39 -3.38
N VAL A 140 9.24 -4.66 -4.12
CA VAL A 140 7.77 -4.86 -4.08
C VAL A 140 7.36 -6.24 -4.60
N THR A 141 8.13 -6.84 -5.52
CA THR A 141 7.91 -8.22 -5.96
C THR A 141 8.09 -9.19 -4.80
N VAL A 142 9.21 -9.07 -4.07
CA VAL A 142 9.52 -9.92 -2.92
C VAL A 142 8.49 -9.74 -1.80
N GLU A 143 8.18 -8.49 -1.43
CA GLU A 143 7.17 -8.19 -0.40
C GLU A 143 5.78 -8.74 -0.76
N SER A 144 5.35 -8.56 -2.00
CA SER A 144 4.04 -9.03 -2.47
C SER A 144 3.92 -10.55 -2.40
N ILE A 145 4.96 -11.26 -2.87
CA ILE A 145 5.01 -12.72 -2.81
C ILE A 145 5.01 -13.18 -1.35
N ALA A 146 5.87 -12.62 -0.51
CA ALA A 146 6.03 -13.04 0.87
C ALA A 146 4.78 -12.78 1.72
N LEU A 147 4.16 -11.60 1.62
CA LEU A 147 2.94 -11.25 2.34
C LEU A 147 1.74 -12.10 1.89
N CYS A 148 1.55 -12.29 0.59
CA CYS A 148 0.52 -13.18 0.08
C CYS A 148 0.75 -14.62 0.57
N PHE A 149 1.97 -15.15 0.46
CA PHE A 149 2.32 -16.50 0.88
C PHE A 149 2.10 -16.70 2.39
N LYS A 150 2.60 -15.78 3.23
CA LYS A 150 2.43 -15.85 4.69
C LYS A 150 0.96 -15.82 5.10
N SER A 151 0.14 -15.00 4.43
CA SER A 151 -1.30 -14.91 4.67
C SER A 151 -2.14 -16.01 3.97
N GLY A 152 -1.48 -17.01 3.34
CA GLY A 152 -2.12 -18.16 2.72
C GLY A 152 -2.75 -17.90 1.36
N ASN A 153 -2.41 -16.79 0.69
CA ASN A 153 -2.92 -16.41 -0.62
C ASN A 153 -1.93 -16.78 -1.73
N VAL A 154 -2.45 -17.20 -2.88
CA VAL A 154 -1.64 -17.28 -4.10
C VAL A 154 -1.45 -15.88 -4.67
N CYS A 155 -0.22 -15.53 -5.01
CA CYS A 155 0.13 -14.26 -5.63
C CYS A 155 0.30 -14.41 -7.15
N VAL A 156 -0.48 -13.68 -7.94
CA VAL A 156 -0.30 -13.55 -9.38
C VAL A 156 0.30 -12.17 -9.64
N PHE A 157 1.61 -12.12 -9.81
CA PHE A 157 2.37 -10.88 -9.92
C PHE A 157 2.67 -10.53 -11.38
N ARG A 158 2.37 -9.30 -11.78
CA ARG A 158 2.80 -8.71 -13.03
C ARG A 158 3.55 -7.42 -12.74
N GLY A 159 4.85 -7.43 -12.96
CA GLY A 159 5.71 -6.27 -12.81
C GLY A 159 5.80 -5.41 -14.07
N ALA A 160 6.51 -4.30 -13.96
CA ALA A 160 6.83 -3.46 -15.10
C ALA A 160 7.86 -4.15 -16.01
N PRO A 161 7.71 -4.02 -17.34
CA PRO A 161 8.58 -4.71 -18.30
C PRO A 161 10.08 -4.39 -18.16
N GLU A 162 10.39 -3.18 -17.69
CA GLU A 162 11.76 -2.72 -17.47
C GLU A 162 12.51 -3.52 -16.37
N TRP A 163 11.81 -4.28 -15.54
CA TRP A 163 12.36 -5.15 -14.51
C TRP A 163 12.25 -6.65 -14.86
N GLY A 164 11.93 -6.98 -16.10
CA GLY A 164 11.49 -8.31 -16.49
C GLY A 164 12.49 -9.43 -16.14
N ARG A 165 13.77 -9.28 -16.49
CA ARG A 165 14.80 -10.27 -16.20
C ARG A 165 15.11 -10.35 -14.72
N THR A 166 15.18 -9.20 -14.06
CA THR A 166 15.42 -9.11 -12.61
C THR A 166 14.32 -9.83 -11.82
N GLN A 167 13.06 -9.56 -12.15
CA GLN A 167 11.91 -10.19 -11.48
C GLN A 167 11.86 -11.70 -11.73
N GLN A 168 12.23 -12.15 -12.93
CA GLN A 168 12.32 -13.57 -13.25
C GLN A 168 13.44 -14.28 -12.46
N ALA A 169 14.61 -13.66 -12.36
CA ALA A 169 15.71 -14.21 -11.58
C ALA A 169 15.30 -14.36 -10.10
N ILE A 170 14.71 -13.33 -9.52
CA ILE A 170 14.16 -13.35 -8.14
C ILE A 170 13.10 -14.44 -8.00
N GLY A 171 12.04 -14.41 -8.82
CA GLY A 171 10.90 -15.32 -8.71
C GLY A 171 11.28 -16.78 -8.90
N THR A 172 12.26 -17.08 -9.75
CA THR A 172 12.76 -18.45 -9.94
C THR A 172 13.49 -18.94 -8.70
N GLY A 173 14.44 -18.16 -8.16
CA GLY A 173 15.18 -18.52 -6.95
C GLY A 173 14.26 -18.74 -5.75
N LEU A 174 13.32 -17.81 -5.54
CA LEU A 174 12.34 -17.94 -4.46
C LEU A 174 11.48 -19.19 -4.61
N ARG A 175 10.99 -19.49 -5.83
CA ARG A 175 10.15 -20.67 -6.12
C ARG A 175 10.88 -21.96 -5.85
N GLU A 176 12.11 -22.11 -6.35
CA GLU A 176 12.93 -23.31 -6.12
C GLU A 176 13.14 -23.56 -4.63
N ALA A 177 13.52 -22.53 -3.88
CA ALA A 177 13.70 -22.65 -2.44
C ALA A 177 12.40 -23.03 -1.71
N ALA A 178 11.29 -22.44 -2.09
CA ALA A 178 10.01 -22.70 -1.45
C ALA A 178 9.51 -24.12 -1.72
N GLU A 179 9.53 -24.59 -2.97
CA GLU A 179 9.09 -25.94 -3.36
C GLU A 179 9.95 -27.02 -2.71
N GLN A 180 11.29 -26.82 -2.63
CA GLN A 180 12.20 -27.72 -1.92
C GLN A 180 11.90 -27.83 -0.42
N ASN A 181 11.27 -26.80 0.18
CA ASN A 181 10.90 -26.75 1.57
C ASN A 181 9.42 -27.08 1.83
N GLY A 182 8.67 -27.53 0.82
CA GLY A 182 7.32 -28.04 0.94
C GLY A 182 6.20 -27.03 0.63
N ALA A 183 6.51 -25.92 -0.03
CA ALA A 183 5.46 -25.05 -0.58
C ALA A 183 4.73 -25.77 -1.72
N PRO A 184 3.40 -25.64 -1.83
CA PRO A 184 2.66 -26.11 -2.99
C PRO A 184 3.19 -25.45 -4.28
N ALA A 185 3.39 -26.21 -5.34
CA ALA A 185 3.76 -25.66 -6.64
C ALA A 185 2.73 -24.63 -7.11
N GLY A 186 3.20 -23.51 -7.64
CA GLY A 186 2.33 -22.42 -8.07
C GLY A 186 1.78 -21.55 -6.94
N SER A 187 2.41 -21.53 -5.75
CA SER A 187 2.06 -20.62 -4.64
C SER A 187 2.19 -19.15 -5.03
N TRP A 188 2.97 -18.84 -6.06
CA TRP A 188 2.96 -17.56 -6.78
C TRP A 188 3.38 -17.77 -8.24
N ILE A 189 3.01 -16.79 -9.04
CA ILE A 189 3.37 -16.74 -10.46
C ILE A 189 3.81 -15.32 -10.79
N ILE A 190 4.98 -15.18 -11.42
CA ILE A 190 5.41 -13.96 -12.08
C ILE A 190 5.07 -14.09 -13.55
N ILE A 191 4.24 -13.17 -14.05
CA ILE A 191 3.83 -13.18 -15.45
C ILE A 191 4.96 -12.61 -16.30
N GLU A 192 5.45 -13.41 -17.24
CA GLU A 192 6.60 -13.09 -18.11
C GLU A 192 6.22 -12.23 -19.30
N ARG A 193 4.97 -12.28 -19.71
CA ARG A 193 4.45 -11.57 -20.89
C ARG A 193 4.37 -10.07 -20.67
N PRO A 194 5.12 -9.23 -21.43
CA PRO A 194 5.22 -7.79 -21.20
C PRO A 194 4.04 -6.99 -21.76
N GLU A 195 3.18 -7.59 -22.61
CA GLU A 195 2.14 -6.88 -23.34
C GLU A 195 1.13 -6.21 -22.40
N LYS A 196 0.74 -4.98 -22.72
CA LYS A 196 -0.29 -4.22 -21.97
C LYS A 196 -1.62 -4.96 -21.87
N GLU A 197 -1.96 -5.77 -22.87
CA GLU A 197 -3.16 -6.58 -22.92
C GLU A 197 -3.23 -7.56 -21.73
N VAL A 198 -2.11 -8.08 -21.26
CA VAL A 198 -2.04 -8.95 -20.09
C VAL A 198 -2.59 -8.26 -18.84
N ALA A 199 -2.23 -7.00 -18.61
CA ALA A 199 -2.75 -6.23 -17.46
C ALA A 199 -4.27 -6.02 -17.59
N ILE A 200 -4.76 -5.73 -18.79
CA ILE A 200 -6.19 -5.53 -19.05
C ILE A 200 -6.97 -6.82 -18.82
N GLU A 201 -6.48 -7.95 -19.32
CA GLU A 201 -7.12 -9.24 -19.12
C GLU A 201 -7.07 -9.72 -17.66
N LEU A 202 -6.00 -9.41 -16.91
CA LEU A 202 -5.96 -9.64 -15.47
C LEU A 202 -7.03 -8.84 -14.73
N LEU A 203 -7.23 -7.56 -15.07
CA LEU A 203 -8.29 -6.73 -14.49
C LEU A 203 -9.69 -7.31 -14.79
N ARG A 204 -9.85 -8.05 -15.88
CA ARG A 204 -11.12 -8.68 -16.27
C ARG A 204 -11.32 -10.07 -15.69
N ALA A 205 -10.32 -10.66 -15.07
CA ALA A 205 -10.30 -12.05 -14.60
C ALA A 205 -11.05 -12.28 -13.27
N GLY A 206 -12.13 -11.55 -12.97
CA GLY A 206 -12.87 -11.60 -11.71
C GLY A 206 -13.51 -12.94 -11.32
N LYS A 207 -13.53 -13.93 -12.20
CA LYS A 207 -13.91 -15.32 -11.85
C LYS A 207 -12.75 -16.13 -11.29
N SER A 208 -11.52 -15.67 -11.51
CA SER A 208 -10.30 -16.41 -11.20
C SER A 208 -9.42 -15.71 -10.16
N LEU A 209 -9.52 -14.38 -10.06
CA LEU A 209 -8.89 -13.57 -9.02
C LEU A 209 -9.93 -13.12 -8.00
N ASP A 210 -9.59 -13.19 -6.72
CA ASP A 210 -10.46 -12.76 -5.62
C ASP A 210 -10.26 -11.28 -5.26
N ALA A 211 -9.07 -10.75 -5.52
CA ALA A 211 -8.74 -9.34 -5.38
C ALA A 211 -7.60 -8.96 -6.32
N ILE A 212 -7.45 -7.65 -6.56
CA ILE A 212 -6.31 -7.09 -7.30
C ILE A 212 -5.73 -5.88 -6.57
N ILE A 213 -4.40 -5.75 -6.59
CA ILE A 213 -3.65 -4.69 -5.93
C ILE A 213 -2.82 -3.93 -6.96
N PRO A 214 -3.18 -2.70 -7.34
CA PRO A 214 -2.36 -1.84 -8.19
C PRO A 214 -1.26 -1.15 -7.37
N ARG A 215 0.00 -1.34 -7.76
CA ARG A 215 1.20 -0.76 -7.14
C ARG A 215 1.92 0.16 -8.12
N GLY A 216 1.39 1.35 -8.36
CA GLY A 216 1.94 2.26 -9.38
C GLY A 216 1.33 3.65 -9.32
N GLY A 217 1.52 4.39 -10.40
CA GLY A 217 1.03 5.75 -10.56
C GLY A 217 -0.50 5.86 -10.65
N ALA A 218 -0.99 7.11 -10.72
CA ALA A 218 -2.42 7.40 -10.82
C ALA A 218 -3.10 6.72 -12.02
N GLY A 219 -2.38 6.58 -13.14
CA GLY A 219 -2.90 5.92 -14.36
C GLY A 219 -3.23 4.44 -14.14
N LEU A 220 -2.32 3.68 -13.50
CA LEU A 220 -2.56 2.27 -13.18
C LEU A 220 -3.72 2.12 -12.20
N ARG A 221 -3.77 2.95 -11.16
CA ARG A 221 -4.86 2.93 -10.18
C ARG A 221 -6.21 3.22 -10.83
N LYS A 222 -6.29 4.27 -11.65
CA LYS A 222 -7.51 4.64 -12.40
C LYS A 222 -7.97 3.48 -13.29
N ALA A 223 -7.06 2.89 -14.05
CA ALA A 223 -7.38 1.73 -14.90
C ALA A 223 -7.90 0.54 -14.09
N ALA A 224 -7.31 0.28 -12.92
CA ALA A 224 -7.77 -0.79 -12.03
C ALA A 224 -9.18 -0.51 -11.51
N ILE A 225 -9.46 0.72 -11.02
CA ILE A 225 -10.80 1.10 -10.52
C ILE A 225 -11.87 0.98 -11.61
N GLU A 226 -11.57 1.44 -12.83
CA GLU A 226 -12.55 1.48 -13.93
C GLU A 226 -12.80 0.10 -14.57
N GLN A 227 -11.80 -0.79 -14.60
CA GLN A 227 -11.85 -2.00 -15.42
C GLN A 227 -11.89 -3.30 -14.62
N ALA A 228 -11.53 -3.31 -13.34
CA ALA A 228 -11.49 -4.53 -12.57
C ALA A 228 -12.87 -5.16 -12.37
N LYS A 229 -12.92 -6.48 -12.50
CA LYS A 229 -14.12 -7.31 -12.26
C LYS A 229 -14.09 -8.01 -10.89
N MET A 230 -13.15 -7.67 -10.05
CA MET A 230 -12.97 -8.12 -8.67
C MET A 230 -12.69 -6.90 -7.77
N PRO A 231 -12.76 -7.04 -6.44
CA PRO A 231 -12.34 -5.99 -5.51
C PRO A 231 -10.91 -5.50 -5.77
N VAL A 232 -10.74 -4.18 -5.75
CA VAL A 232 -9.43 -3.51 -5.88
C VAL A 232 -9.00 -3.05 -4.49
N LEU A 233 -7.88 -3.56 -4.01
CA LEU A 233 -7.27 -3.14 -2.75
C LEU A 233 -6.20 -2.07 -3.02
N CYS A 234 -5.97 -1.16 -2.07
CA CYS A 234 -5.02 -0.04 -2.22
C CYS A 234 -5.31 0.82 -3.45
N ASN A 235 -6.58 1.02 -3.77
CA ASN A 235 -7.02 1.72 -4.98
C ASN A 235 -7.00 3.23 -4.83
N ASP A 236 -7.21 3.75 -3.61
CA ASP A 236 -7.27 5.18 -3.37
C ASP A 236 -5.88 5.71 -3.02
N GLY A 237 -5.26 6.37 -3.99
CA GLY A 237 -4.26 7.37 -3.63
C GLY A 237 -4.98 8.42 -2.77
N GLY A 238 -4.46 8.74 -1.62
CA GLY A 238 -4.99 9.80 -0.80
C GLY A 238 -3.94 10.88 -0.61
N LEU A 239 -4.38 12.09 -0.32
CA LEU A 239 -3.52 13.23 -0.04
C LEU A 239 -2.99 13.14 1.39
N THR A 240 -1.81 13.68 1.59
CA THR A 240 -1.20 13.81 2.92
C THR A 240 -1.22 15.27 3.35
N HIS A 241 -1.94 15.54 4.44
CA HIS A 241 -2.08 16.88 5.00
C HIS A 241 -1.42 17.00 6.37
N MET A 242 -0.88 18.17 6.68
CA MET A 242 -0.47 18.52 8.04
C MET A 242 -1.09 19.85 8.43
N TYR A 243 -1.77 19.88 9.56
CA TYR A 243 -2.27 21.10 10.19
C TYR A 243 -1.37 21.49 11.36
N VAL A 244 -0.96 22.75 11.39
CA VAL A 244 -0.16 23.34 12.48
C VAL A 244 -1.06 24.28 13.27
N ASP A 245 -1.34 23.88 14.50
CA ASP A 245 -2.25 24.60 15.42
C ASP A 245 -1.54 25.76 16.08
N THR A 246 -2.32 26.70 16.66
CA THR A 246 -1.80 27.84 17.43
C THR A 246 -0.93 27.40 18.59
N ASP A 247 -1.41 26.42 19.35
CA ASP A 247 -0.72 25.87 20.52
C ASP A 247 0.25 24.76 20.07
N THR A 248 1.35 25.12 19.44
CA THR A 248 2.34 24.14 18.98
C THR A 248 3.75 24.51 19.43
N ASP A 249 4.59 23.47 19.61
CA ASP A 249 6.04 23.64 19.66
C ASP A 249 6.55 23.86 18.23
N ILE A 250 6.94 25.08 17.92
CA ILE A 250 7.34 25.49 16.56
C ILE A 250 8.53 24.67 16.05
N PRO A 251 9.63 24.50 16.78
CA PRO A 251 10.76 23.66 16.34
C PRO A 251 10.36 22.22 16.04
N MET A 252 9.56 21.60 16.91
CA MET A 252 9.04 20.24 16.70
C MET A 252 8.20 20.18 15.43
N ALA A 253 7.23 21.08 15.27
CA ALA A 253 6.33 21.10 14.13
C ALA A 253 7.07 21.34 12.80
N GLN A 254 8.10 22.19 12.78
CA GLN A 254 8.96 22.39 11.61
C GLN A 254 9.73 21.11 11.25
N ASN A 255 10.31 20.42 12.23
CA ASN A 255 11.03 19.17 11.99
C ASN A 255 10.09 18.06 11.49
N VAL A 256 8.88 17.97 12.02
CA VAL A 256 7.84 17.05 11.54
C VAL A 256 7.47 17.35 10.09
N ALA A 257 7.24 18.63 9.74
CA ALA A 257 6.91 19.04 8.37
C ALA A 257 8.05 18.72 7.39
N ILE A 258 9.29 19.04 7.76
CA ILE A 258 10.49 18.75 6.95
C ILE A 258 10.62 17.24 6.74
N ASN A 259 10.63 16.45 7.81
CA ASN A 259 10.75 15.00 7.70
C ASN A 259 9.62 14.39 6.84
N SER A 260 8.38 14.85 7.05
CA SER A 260 7.22 14.41 6.29
C SER A 260 7.35 14.64 4.78
N LYS A 261 8.09 15.66 4.34
CA LYS A 261 8.31 15.94 2.92
C LYS A 261 9.63 15.41 2.38
N VAL A 262 10.71 15.59 3.12
CA VAL A 262 12.07 15.44 2.60
C VAL A 262 12.56 13.98 2.65
N GLN A 263 12.16 13.21 3.66
CA GLN A 263 12.67 11.84 3.89
C GLN A 263 12.52 10.95 2.65
N LYS A 264 11.35 11.03 1.96
CA LYS A 264 11.12 10.38 0.66
C LYS A 264 9.98 11.10 -0.06
N ALA A 265 10.31 12.16 -0.80
CA ALA A 265 9.32 13.02 -1.47
C ALA A 265 8.43 12.28 -2.48
N THR A 266 8.89 11.14 -3.01
CA THR A 266 8.16 10.30 -3.99
C THR A 266 7.20 9.30 -3.36
N ALA A 267 7.17 9.16 -2.03
CA ALA A 267 6.28 8.23 -1.36
C ALA A 267 4.84 8.76 -1.30
N SER A 268 3.86 7.86 -1.27
CA SER A 268 2.43 8.21 -1.21
C SER A 268 2.02 8.92 0.09
N ASN A 269 2.73 8.67 1.19
CA ASN A 269 2.53 9.32 2.50
C ASN A 269 3.48 10.51 2.73
N SER A 270 4.16 11.01 1.68
CA SER A 270 4.90 12.26 1.71
C SER A 270 3.93 13.43 1.82
N LEU A 271 4.26 14.45 2.58
CA LEU A 271 3.41 15.62 2.79
C LEU A 271 3.11 16.35 1.48
N ASP A 272 1.82 16.47 1.13
CA ASP A 272 1.38 17.21 -0.05
C ASP A 272 0.97 18.64 0.31
N THR A 273 0.18 18.82 1.37
CA THR A 273 -0.32 20.13 1.78
C THR A 273 -0.06 20.41 3.26
N LEU A 274 0.55 21.57 3.52
CA LEU A 274 0.76 22.13 4.85
C LEU A 274 -0.24 23.25 5.12
N LEU A 275 -1.09 23.07 6.13
CA LEU A 275 -2.09 24.03 6.60
C LEU A 275 -1.58 24.68 7.87
N VAL A 276 -1.41 26.00 7.90
CA VAL A 276 -0.84 26.71 9.05
C VAL A 276 -1.86 27.72 9.58
N GLN A 277 -2.16 27.64 10.87
CA GLN A 277 -3.01 28.58 11.54
C GLN A 277 -2.38 29.99 11.45
N GLN A 278 -3.19 30.98 11.01
CA GLN A 278 -2.69 32.30 10.61
C GLN A 278 -1.98 33.08 11.73
N VAL A 279 -2.37 32.85 13.00
CA VAL A 279 -1.77 33.56 14.15
C VAL A 279 -0.28 33.26 14.28
N ILE A 280 0.12 31.99 14.09
CA ILE A 280 1.53 31.57 14.20
C ILE A 280 2.28 31.64 12.86
N GLY A 281 1.59 31.94 11.77
CA GLY A 281 2.15 31.90 10.41
C GLY A 281 3.43 32.73 10.29
N ARG A 282 3.49 33.93 10.91
CA ARG A 282 4.67 34.80 10.88
C ARG A 282 5.91 34.20 11.56
N GLN A 283 5.72 33.41 12.60
CA GLN A 283 6.84 32.77 13.33
C GLN A 283 7.21 31.41 12.70
N PHE A 284 6.23 30.69 12.19
CA PHE A 284 6.40 29.32 11.72
C PHE A 284 6.92 29.23 10.28
N LEU A 285 6.30 29.98 9.33
CA LEU A 285 6.55 29.81 7.91
C LEU A 285 7.93 30.28 7.42
N PRO A 286 8.44 31.49 7.79
CA PRO A 286 9.70 31.98 7.22
C PRO A 286 10.90 31.05 7.48
N PRO A 287 11.16 30.57 8.71
CA PRO A 287 12.28 29.65 8.95
C PRO A 287 12.08 28.30 8.23
N LEU A 288 10.86 27.76 8.21
CA LEU A 288 10.55 26.49 7.53
C LEU A 288 10.79 26.61 6.03
N VAL A 289 10.22 27.63 5.38
CA VAL A 289 10.30 27.80 3.94
C VAL A 289 11.75 28.04 3.51
N ASN A 290 12.53 28.81 4.27
CA ASN A 290 13.95 28.98 3.99
C ASN A 290 14.71 27.66 3.96
N ARG A 291 14.45 26.78 4.93
CA ARG A 291 15.07 25.45 4.96
C ARG A 291 14.58 24.57 3.81
N MET A 292 13.28 24.57 3.54
CA MET A 292 12.69 23.80 2.42
C MET A 292 13.33 24.18 1.07
N LEU A 293 13.50 25.49 0.81
CA LEU A 293 14.07 25.99 -0.43
C LEU A 293 15.59 25.83 -0.50
N GLY A 294 16.31 26.27 0.56
CA GLY A 294 17.76 26.37 0.56
C GLY A 294 18.46 25.04 0.78
N GLU A 295 18.04 24.28 1.80
CA GLU A 295 18.67 23.01 2.16
C GLU A 295 18.16 21.85 1.30
N PHE A 296 16.85 21.79 1.04
CA PHE A 296 16.20 20.59 0.48
C PHE A 296 15.68 20.77 -0.95
N ARG A 297 15.74 21.96 -1.52
CA ARG A 297 15.29 22.27 -2.88
C ARG A 297 13.83 21.87 -3.15
N ILE A 298 12.96 22.05 -2.15
CA ILE A 298 11.53 21.80 -2.26
C ILE A 298 10.86 23.02 -2.89
N GLU A 299 10.14 22.86 -4.00
CA GLU A 299 9.28 23.90 -4.55
C GLU A 299 8.07 24.13 -3.62
N VAL A 300 7.81 25.39 -3.27
CA VAL A 300 6.67 25.76 -2.41
C VAL A 300 5.60 26.42 -3.26
N ARG A 301 4.39 25.83 -3.28
CA ARG A 301 3.19 26.39 -3.91
C ARG A 301 2.32 27.03 -2.84
N ALA A 302 2.25 28.34 -2.84
CA ALA A 302 1.73 29.10 -1.71
C ALA A 302 0.38 29.78 -2.04
N CYS A 303 -0.59 29.72 -1.11
CA CYS A 303 -1.83 30.49 -1.22
C CYS A 303 -1.56 32.02 -1.15
N PRO A 304 -2.50 32.88 -1.58
CA PRO A 304 -2.31 34.33 -1.56
C PRO A 304 -1.87 34.91 -0.21
N LYS A 305 -2.44 34.44 0.91
CA LYS A 305 -2.05 34.88 2.26
C LYS A 305 -0.60 34.48 2.58
N THR A 306 -0.20 33.28 2.22
CA THR A 306 1.18 32.81 2.40
C THR A 306 2.14 33.57 1.48
N MET A 307 1.76 33.82 0.21
CA MET A 307 2.55 34.65 -0.71
C MET A 307 2.77 36.05 -0.18
N ALA A 308 1.74 36.70 0.36
CA ALA A 308 1.86 38.04 0.95
C ALA A 308 2.81 38.06 2.17
N LEU A 309 2.77 37.01 3.00
CA LEU A 309 3.68 36.87 4.14
C LEU A 309 5.14 36.66 3.69
N MET A 310 5.34 35.89 2.64
CA MET A 310 6.67 35.52 2.12
C MET A 310 7.20 36.49 1.07
N GLY A 311 6.44 37.52 0.71
CA GLY A 311 6.70 38.41 -0.44
C GLY A 311 8.07 39.04 -0.50
N GLN A 312 8.66 39.42 0.65
CA GLN A 312 10.05 39.95 0.71
C GLN A 312 11.09 38.85 0.45
N MET A 313 10.82 37.59 0.80
CA MET A 313 11.74 36.46 0.59
C MET A 313 11.68 35.95 -0.85
N ALA A 314 10.52 35.98 -1.51
CA ALA A 314 10.37 35.68 -2.92
C ALA A 314 11.18 36.63 -3.82
N MET A 315 11.47 37.83 -3.37
CA MET A 315 12.26 38.82 -4.12
C MET A 315 13.79 38.59 -4.02
N THR A 316 14.29 37.72 -3.15
CA THR A 316 15.73 37.45 -2.98
C THR A 316 16.27 36.33 -3.90
N GLY A 317 15.56 36.00 -4.96
CA GLY A 317 16.07 35.12 -6.03
C GLY A 317 15.95 33.62 -5.80
N HIS A 318 15.23 33.19 -4.77
CA HIS A 318 14.89 31.77 -4.60
C HIS A 318 13.73 31.39 -5.53
N ALA A 319 14.06 30.81 -6.67
CA ALA A 319 13.16 30.50 -7.78
C ALA A 319 12.06 29.47 -7.49
N SER A 320 11.81 29.11 -6.22
CA SER A 320 11.01 27.95 -5.87
C SER A 320 9.76 28.25 -5.03
N ILE A 321 9.36 29.52 -4.86
CA ILE A 321 8.04 29.88 -4.32
C ILE A 321 7.18 30.38 -5.46
N VAL A 322 6.08 29.67 -5.73
CA VAL A 322 5.13 30.02 -6.79
C VAL A 322 3.70 30.10 -6.23
N PRO A 323 2.80 30.88 -6.86
CA PRO A 323 1.41 30.87 -6.48
C PRO A 323 0.79 29.48 -6.66
N ALA A 324 0.08 29.00 -5.65
CA ALA A 324 -0.68 27.78 -5.74
C ALA A 324 -1.88 27.96 -6.67
N LYS A 325 -2.16 26.95 -7.50
CA LYS A 325 -3.35 26.83 -8.32
C LYS A 325 -4.38 25.95 -7.61
N GLU A 326 -5.64 25.98 -8.05
CA GLU A 326 -6.69 25.15 -7.46
C GLU A 326 -6.38 23.66 -7.55
N GLU A 327 -5.78 23.23 -8.65
CA GLU A 327 -5.40 21.83 -8.90
C GLU A 327 -4.35 21.33 -7.89
N ASP A 328 -3.52 22.21 -7.33
CA ASP A 328 -2.47 21.86 -6.38
C ASP A 328 -3.03 21.33 -5.05
N TRP A 329 -4.25 21.76 -4.68
CA TRP A 329 -4.93 21.31 -3.48
C TRP A 329 -5.48 19.88 -3.58
N HIS A 330 -5.56 19.36 -4.82
CA HIS A 330 -6.02 18.01 -5.12
C HIS A 330 -4.89 17.10 -5.62
N ALA A 331 -3.65 17.60 -5.62
CA ALA A 331 -2.50 16.90 -6.19
C ALA A 331 -1.74 16.08 -5.16
N GLN A 332 -1.61 14.79 -5.40
CA GLN A 332 -0.58 13.97 -4.75
C GLN A 332 0.71 14.15 -5.54
N PHE A 333 1.60 15.02 -5.05
CA PHE A 333 2.76 15.45 -5.82
C PHE A 333 3.78 14.35 -6.12
N GLN A 334 4.06 13.48 -5.15
CA GLN A 334 5.10 12.45 -5.26
C GLN A 334 6.42 12.98 -5.85
N SER A 335 6.77 14.22 -5.49
CA SER A 335 7.90 14.99 -5.99
C SER A 335 8.31 16.02 -4.94
N PRO A 336 9.46 16.71 -5.09
CA PRO A 336 9.90 17.75 -4.17
C PRO A 336 9.07 19.06 -4.28
N VAL A 337 7.76 18.95 -4.19
CA VAL A 337 6.77 20.05 -4.23
C VAL A 337 5.91 19.99 -2.97
N LEU A 338 5.66 21.12 -2.32
CA LEU A 338 4.82 21.28 -1.14
C LEU A 338 3.84 22.43 -1.32
N ALA A 339 2.53 22.15 -1.22
CA ALA A 339 1.52 23.19 -1.15
C ALA A 339 1.42 23.75 0.29
N VAL A 340 1.30 25.08 0.43
CA VAL A 340 1.23 25.75 1.75
C VAL A 340 0.07 26.74 1.78
N LYS A 341 -0.83 26.55 2.75
CA LYS A 341 -2.01 27.39 2.93
C LYS A 341 -2.13 27.88 4.37
N MET A 342 -2.32 29.19 4.55
CA MET A 342 -2.71 29.76 5.83
C MET A 342 -4.22 29.64 6.01
N VAL A 343 -4.62 29.11 7.15
CA VAL A 343 -6.03 28.90 7.56
C VAL A 343 -6.36 29.72 8.82
N VAL A 344 -7.63 30.09 8.97
CA VAL A 344 -8.07 30.87 10.13
C VAL A 344 -8.03 30.04 11.40
N ASP A 345 -8.54 28.80 11.31
CA ASP A 345 -8.67 27.87 12.44
C ASP A 345 -8.69 26.40 11.96
N MET A 346 -8.91 25.50 12.92
CA MET A 346 -9.05 24.06 12.65
C MET A 346 -10.26 23.73 11.79
N ASN A 347 -11.36 24.51 11.87
CA ASN A 347 -12.56 24.24 11.05
C ASN A 347 -12.25 24.46 9.59
N GLU A 348 -11.53 25.54 9.23
CA GLU A 348 -11.10 25.79 7.86
C GLU A 348 -10.10 24.71 7.40
N ALA A 349 -9.20 24.25 8.29
CA ALA A 349 -8.28 23.15 7.96
C ALA A 349 -9.03 21.85 7.65
N LEU A 350 -9.96 21.43 8.50
CA LEU A 350 -10.79 20.24 8.30
C LEU A 350 -11.63 20.33 7.03
N ALA A 351 -12.28 21.50 6.81
CA ALA A 351 -13.05 21.75 5.59
C ALA A 351 -12.18 21.63 4.33
N HIS A 352 -10.95 22.17 4.37
CA HIS A 352 -9.98 22.05 3.27
C HIS A 352 -9.61 20.58 3.01
N ILE A 353 -9.25 19.82 4.06
CA ILE A 353 -8.90 18.40 3.91
C ILE A 353 -10.06 17.61 3.28
N MET A 354 -11.29 17.85 3.74
CA MET A 354 -12.48 17.19 3.19
C MET A 354 -12.75 17.56 1.72
N ALA A 355 -12.54 18.83 1.35
CA ALA A 355 -12.78 19.31 -0.01
C ALA A 355 -11.69 18.82 -0.98
N SER A 356 -10.47 18.58 -0.50
CA SER A 356 -9.33 18.18 -1.34
C SER A 356 -9.45 16.76 -1.89
N GLY A 357 -10.30 15.90 -1.32
CA GLY A 357 -10.50 14.52 -1.76
C GLY A 357 -10.13 13.50 -0.67
N PRO A 358 -9.92 12.22 -1.05
CA PRO A 358 -9.54 11.19 -0.09
C PRO A 358 -8.24 11.56 0.65
N CYS A 359 -8.23 11.43 1.98
CA CYS A 359 -7.06 11.70 2.80
C CYS A 359 -6.41 10.40 3.25
N LEU A 360 -5.15 10.20 2.84
CA LEU A 360 -4.34 9.04 3.24
C LEU A 360 -3.76 9.25 4.63
N THR A 361 -3.15 10.42 4.86
CA THR A 361 -2.53 10.73 6.16
C THR A 361 -2.88 12.15 6.56
N ALA A 362 -3.40 12.31 7.76
CA ALA A 362 -3.60 13.62 8.38
C ALA A 362 -2.69 13.75 9.59
N VAL A 363 -1.94 14.84 9.65
CA VAL A 363 -1.08 15.17 10.79
C VAL A 363 -1.59 16.43 11.45
N ILE A 364 -1.61 16.48 12.78
CA ILE A 364 -1.74 17.71 13.55
C ILE A 364 -0.49 17.94 14.40
N ALA A 365 0.04 19.17 14.37
CA ALA A 365 1.05 19.60 15.32
C ALA A 365 0.41 20.54 16.35
N THR A 366 0.30 20.08 17.60
CA THR A 366 -0.31 20.82 18.70
C THR A 366 0.18 20.30 20.06
N THR A 367 0.26 21.18 21.05
CA THR A 367 0.45 20.82 22.47
C THR A 367 -0.89 20.78 23.22
N ASN A 368 -1.98 21.20 22.56
CA ASN A 368 -3.30 21.19 23.13
C ASN A 368 -3.97 19.83 22.95
N TYR A 369 -4.17 19.11 24.06
CA TYR A 369 -4.75 17.78 24.06
C TYR A 369 -6.17 17.73 23.48
N GLN A 370 -6.99 18.76 23.75
CA GLN A 370 -8.36 18.81 23.22
C GLN A 370 -8.39 19.02 21.71
N SER A 371 -7.50 19.89 21.17
CA SER A 371 -7.31 20.07 19.73
C SER A 371 -6.89 18.75 19.07
N ALA A 372 -5.94 18.02 19.68
CA ALA A 372 -5.47 16.74 19.17
C ALA A 372 -6.61 15.71 19.07
N LEU A 373 -7.39 15.52 20.14
CA LEU A 373 -8.51 14.59 20.17
C LEU A 373 -9.62 14.99 19.19
N ARG A 374 -9.93 16.28 19.12
CA ARG A 374 -10.94 16.80 18.19
C ARG A 374 -10.52 16.52 16.74
N PHE A 375 -9.29 16.87 16.37
CA PHE A 375 -8.77 16.62 15.03
C PHE A 375 -8.81 15.13 14.68
N ALA A 376 -8.33 14.27 15.58
CA ALA A 376 -8.32 12.81 15.36
C ALA A 376 -9.73 12.22 15.16
N ARG A 377 -10.77 12.83 15.80
CA ARG A 377 -12.15 12.38 15.69
C ARG A 377 -12.84 12.90 14.42
N GLU A 378 -12.57 14.13 14.03
CA GLU A 378 -13.31 14.82 12.98
C GLU A 378 -12.70 14.62 11.58
N VAL A 379 -11.37 14.39 11.47
CA VAL A 379 -10.74 14.22 10.18
C VAL A 379 -11.00 12.81 9.61
N ASP A 380 -11.46 12.74 8.36
CA ASP A 380 -11.63 11.46 7.65
C ASP A 380 -10.35 11.11 6.88
N ALA A 381 -9.39 10.51 7.58
CA ALA A 381 -8.13 10.04 7.02
C ALA A 381 -7.94 8.54 7.29
N SER A 382 -7.04 7.91 6.55
CA SER A 382 -6.68 6.50 6.80
C SER A 382 -5.78 6.35 8.02
N ALA A 383 -4.90 7.33 8.24
CA ALA A 383 -4.08 7.44 9.43
C ALA A 383 -4.10 8.88 9.95
N VAL A 384 -4.22 9.03 11.25
CA VAL A 384 -4.13 10.32 11.93
C VAL A 384 -2.95 10.29 12.87
N LEU A 385 -2.03 11.23 12.72
CA LEU A 385 -0.81 11.33 13.51
C LEU A 385 -0.79 12.65 14.27
N ILE A 386 -0.48 12.59 15.55
CA ILE A 386 -0.36 13.75 16.43
C ILE A 386 1.12 13.95 16.71
N ASN A 387 1.67 15.12 16.35
CA ASN A 387 3.07 15.49 16.59
C ASN A 387 4.09 14.50 16.01
N ALA A 388 3.75 13.84 14.91
CA ALA A 388 4.58 12.81 14.31
C ALA A 388 4.59 12.94 12.77
N SER A 389 5.67 12.51 12.13
CA SER A 389 5.84 12.58 10.68
C SER A 389 4.83 11.71 9.95
N SER A 390 4.27 12.24 8.84
CA SER A 390 3.37 11.46 7.96
C SER A 390 4.05 10.21 7.38
N ARG A 391 5.40 10.19 7.33
CA ARG A 391 6.19 9.06 6.87
C ARG A 391 6.06 7.83 7.76
N LEU A 392 5.57 8.00 9.00
CA LEU A 392 5.29 6.89 9.92
C LEU A 392 3.98 6.14 9.59
N ASN A 393 3.15 6.64 8.66
CA ASN A 393 2.02 5.85 8.14
C ASN A 393 2.55 4.75 7.19
N ALA A 394 3.14 3.71 7.75
CA ALA A 394 3.71 2.58 7.04
C ALA A 394 3.66 1.33 7.93
N GLY A 395 3.54 0.16 7.32
CA GLY A 395 3.39 -1.10 8.06
C GLY A 395 4.56 -1.42 8.98
N ASP A 396 5.78 -1.12 8.57
CA ASP A 396 6.99 -1.29 9.41
C ASP A 396 6.97 -0.38 10.64
N SER A 397 6.59 0.88 10.45
CA SER A 397 6.52 1.86 11.54
C SER A 397 5.39 1.59 12.54
N TYR A 398 4.32 0.92 12.09
CA TYR A 398 3.21 0.51 12.96
C TYR A 398 3.40 -0.88 13.60
N GLY A 399 4.57 -1.49 13.42
CA GLY A 399 4.85 -2.82 13.96
C GLY A 399 4.18 -3.97 13.22
N MET A 400 3.65 -3.71 12.01
CA MET A 400 3.08 -4.73 11.12
C MET A 400 4.17 -5.45 10.29
N GLY A 401 5.44 -5.06 10.45
CA GLY A 401 6.61 -5.60 9.77
C GLY A 401 6.73 -5.18 8.30
N ALA A 402 5.67 -5.32 7.53
CA ALA A 402 5.61 -4.91 6.12
C ALA A 402 4.16 -4.61 5.70
N ASP A 403 3.99 -3.88 4.59
CA ASP A 403 2.70 -3.71 3.92
C ASP A 403 2.84 -3.86 2.41
N ILE A 404 1.79 -4.35 1.77
CA ILE A 404 1.72 -4.43 0.31
C ILE A 404 1.27 -3.09 -0.30
N GLY A 405 0.98 -2.10 0.50
CA GLY A 405 0.60 -0.73 0.14
C GLY A 405 -0.30 -0.07 1.15
N LEU A 406 -0.54 1.23 0.94
CA LEU A 406 -1.40 2.05 1.77
C LEU A 406 -2.74 2.25 1.09
N SER A 407 -3.84 2.06 1.83
CA SER A 407 -5.20 2.26 1.33
C SER A 407 -5.87 3.48 1.96
N GLY A 408 -6.40 4.38 1.12
CA GLY A 408 -7.33 5.45 1.51
C GLY A 408 -8.77 4.97 1.59
N SER A 409 -9.05 3.81 1.02
CA SER A 409 -10.39 3.23 0.88
C SER A 409 -10.98 2.78 2.20
N ARG A 410 -12.30 2.95 2.37
CA ARG A 410 -13.01 2.44 3.56
C ARG A 410 -13.21 0.92 3.51
N LEU A 411 -13.28 0.36 2.30
CA LEU A 411 -13.43 -1.07 2.01
C LEU A 411 -12.24 -1.52 1.16
N HIS A 412 -11.59 -2.61 1.46
CA HIS A 412 -11.77 -3.57 2.55
C HIS A 412 -11.10 -3.10 3.85
N ALA A 413 -10.04 -2.26 3.79
CA ALA A 413 -9.32 -1.74 4.94
C ALA A 413 -8.74 -0.35 4.64
N LYS A 414 -8.56 0.49 5.67
CA LYS A 414 -7.83 1.76 5.62
C LYS A 414 -6.40 1.59 6.16
N GLY A 415 -5.47 2.42 5.67
CA GLY A 415 -4.08 2.42 6.11
C GLY A 415 -3.21 1.34 5.46
N PRO A 416 -2.13 0.90 6.12
CA PRO A 416 -1.26 -0.14 5.61
C PRO A 416 -1.98 -1.48 5.45
N ILE A 417 -1.78 -2.14 4.31
CA ILE A 417 -2.32 -3.48 4.03
C ILE A 417 -1.23 -4.50 4.38
N GLY A 418 -1.28 -5.00 5.60
CA GLY A 418 -0.41 -6.07 6.10
C GLY A 418 -1.07 -7.44 6.01
N LEU A 419 -0.53 -8.41 6.78
CA LEU A 419 -0.99 -9.80 6.75
C LEU A 419 -2.47 -9.96 7.10
N GLU A 420 -2.95 -9.24 8.13
CA GLU A 420 -4.35 -9.35 8.54
C GLU A 420 -5.32 -8.85 7.47
N GLN A 421 -4.96 -7.75 6.77
CA GLN A 421 -5.78 -7.17 5.72
C GLN A 421 -5.79 -8.00 4.43
N LEU A 422 -4.84 -8.92 4.28
CA LEU A 422 -4.83 -9.94 3.22
C LEU A 422 -5.64 -11.19 3.57
N THR A 423 -6.43 -11.13 4.66
CA THR A 423 -7.38 -12.17 5.08
C THR A 423 -8.79 -11.61 5.17
N CYS A 424 -9.77 -12.49 5.19
CA CYS A 424 -11.14 -12.19 5.57
C CYS A 424 -11.58 -13.10 6.72
N GLU A 425 -12.81 -12.95 7.21
CA GLU A 425 -13.29 -13.74 8.33
C GLU A 425 -14.45 -14.66 7.89
N LYS A 426 -14.41 -15.90 8.38
CA LYS A 426 -15.56 -16.83 8.30
C LYS A 426 -16.12 -17.09 9.70
N TYR A 427 -17.40 -17.47 9.74
CA TYR A 427 -18.03 -17.92 10.99
C TYR A 427 -17.94 -19.44 11.10
N VAL A 428 -17.55 -19.89 12.29
CA VAL A 428 -17.53 -21.32 12.66
C VAL A 428 -18.45 -21.52 13.84
N GLY A 429 -19.52 -22.29 13.68
CA GLY A 429 -20.50 -22.60 14.72
C GLY A 429 -20.32 -24.01 15.25
N PHE A 430 -20.16 -24.18 16.56
CA PHE A 430 -20.17 -25.47 17.25
C PHE A 430 -21.48 -25.63 17.99
N GLY A 431 -22.25 -26.63 17.62
CA GLY A 431 -23.55 -26.92 18.17
C GLY A 431 -23.70 -28.38 18.59
N SER A 432 -24.79 -28.67 19.30
CA SER A 432 -25.20 -30.00 19.74
C SER A 432 -26.65 -30.33 19.25
N GLY A 433 -27.00 -29.86 18.04
CA GLY A 433 -28.33 -30.10 17.46
C GLY A 433 -29.26 -28.89 17.53
N GLN A 434 -28.74 -27.67 17.75
CA GLN A 434 -29.54 -26.44 17.76
C GLN A 434 -30.27 -26.24 16.44
N LEU A 435 -31.57 -25.93 16.54
CA LEU A 435 -32.43 -25.65 15.39
C LEU A 435 -32.82 -24.15 15.35
N ARG A 436 -33.19 -23.67 14.20
CA ARG A 436 -33.67 -22.28 14.02
C ARG A 436 -35.19 -22.24 14.25
N TYR A 437 -35.58 -21.56 15.32
CA TYR A 437 -36.98 -21.27 15.61
C TYR A 437 -37.24 -19.77 15.69
N PRO A 438 -38.48 -19.30 15.45
CA PRO A 438 -38.87 -17.94 15.83
C PRO A 438 -38.74 -17.71 17.35
N HIS A 439 -38.50 -16.49 17.80
CA HIS A 439 -38.46 -16.14 19.21
C HIS A 439 -39.68 -15.29 19.59
N PRO A 440 -40.44 -15.63 20.64
CA PRO A 440 -40.42 -16.91 21.38
C PRO A 440 -40.85 -18.08 20.53
N VAL A 441 -40.32 -19.26 20.82
CA VAL A 441 -40.73 -20.50 20.10
C VAL A 441 -42.16 -20.81 20.49
N PRO A 442 -43.14 -20.85 19.55
CA PRO A 442 -44.49 -21.28 19.86
C PRO A 442 -44.50 -22.75 20.29
N GLU A 443 -45.23 -23.10 21.35
CA GLU A 443 -45.31 -24.47 21.84
C GLU A 443 -45.72 -25.47 20.73
N THR A 444 -46.56 -25.02 19.79
CA THR A 444 -47.06 -25.80 18.64
C THR A 444 -46.16 -25.76 17.41
N TYR A 445 -45.10 -24.96 17.39
CA TYR A 445 -44.28 -24.72 16.19
C TYR A 445 -43.36 -25.91 15.85
N PHE A 446 -42.94 -26.63 16.87
CA PHE A 446 -42.11 -27.82 16.69
C PHE A 446 -42.92 -28.91 15.95
N ASP A 447 -44.15 -29.17 16.39
CA ASP A 447 -45.04 -30.15 15.76
C ASP A 447 -45.43 -29.73 14.34
N ALA A 448 -45.69 -28.45 14.10
CA ALA A 448 -46.05 -27.94 12.78
C ALA A 448 -44.91 -28.03 11.76
N ILE A 449 -43.62 -27.91 12.16
CA ILE A 449 -42.47 -28.08 11.25
C ILE A 449 -42.11 -29.53 11.03
N MET A 450 -42.16 -30.34 12.10
CA MET A 450 -41.81 -31.76 12.02
C MET A 450 -42.86 -32.58 11.23
N LEU A 451 -44.12 -32.16 11.27
CA LEU A 451 -45.21 -32.79 10.53
C LEU A 451 -45.28 -32.38 9.03
N LYS A 452 -44.56 -31.31 8.62
CA LYS A 452 -44.53 -30.81 7.22
C LYS A 452 -43.36 -31.29 6.38
N ARG A 453 -42.52 -32.19 6.88
CA ARG A 453 -41.54 -32.87 6.04
C ARG A 453 -42.08 -34.19 5.57
N PRO A 454 -42.25 -34.39 4.24
CA PRO A 454 -42.54 -35.69 3.68
C PRO A 454 -41.40 -36.66 3.90
#